data_2f28504cb04a21d8056e8e6eb3101902
#
_entry.id   2f28504cb04a21d8056e8e6eb3101902
#
_cell.length_a   1.000
_cell.length_b   1.000
_cell.length_c   1.000
_cell.angle_alpha   90.00
_cell.angle_beta   90.00
_cell.angle_gamma   90.00
#
_symmetry.space_group_name_H-M   'P 1'
#
loop_
_entity.id
_entity.type
_entity.pdbx_description
1 polymer ?
#
loop_
_entity_poly.entity_id
_entity_poly.type
_entity_poly.pdbx_seq_one_letter_code
_entity_poly.pdbx_strand_id
1 'polypeptide(L)'
;PTMEQVEKKQITKRKQGLNKKDLGMILGMALLAGFVICINSSISLRVPLFQVAGKTIESGQSALVLSLEQGIGIVAGLSFASLIGHFKNRLLPIVMFLLAVCLFGMSVASNLPILILSSVGVGFFYSTVLTIIFNRLSERIARNLLNKATAYVLLGCNLGSALSPYVLKLLALVSPSFSWIFLA
;
A
#
# COMPACT_ATOMS: atom_id res chain seq x y z
N PRO A 1 36.15 -25.82 -14.36
CA PRO A 1 36.21 -24.37 -14.22
C PRO A 1 36.92 -24.04 -12.93
N THR A 2 38.07 -23.38 -13.02
CA THR A 2 38.87 -22.98 -11.88
C THR A 2 38.07 -22.01 -11.00
N MET A 3 38.28 -22.09 -9.66
CA MET A 3 37.60 -21.21 -8.68
C MET A 3 37.67 -19.73 -9.09
N GLU A 4 38.76 -19.31 -9.69
CA GLU A 4 39.00 -17.96 -10.22
C GLU A 4 38.04 -17.57 -11.37
N GLN A 5 37.64 -18.52 -12.23
CA GLN A 5 36.65 -18.28 -13.28
C GLN A 5 35.24 -18.17 -12.73
N VAL A 6 34.92 -18.89 -11.67
CA VAL A 6 33.62 -18.79 -10.97
C VAL A 6 33.55 -17.46 -10.23
N GLU A 7 34.62 -17.03 -9.59
CA GLU A 7 34.71 -15.76 -8.87
C GLU A 7 34.64 -14.55 -9.82
N LYS A 8 35.35 -14.58 -10.93
CA LYS A 8 35.25 -13.55 -12.01
C LYS A 8 33.85 -13.49 -12.61
N LYS A 9 33.18 -14.62 -12.83
CA LYS A 9 31.80 -14.66 -13.28
C LYS A 9 30.80 -14.10 -12.25
N GLN A 10 31.05 -14.32 -10.97
CA GLN A 10 30.25 -13.73 -9.89
C GLN A 10 30.48 -12.23 -9.75
N ILE A 11 31.72 -11.76 -9.87
CA ILE A 11 32.08 -10.33 -9.82
C ILE A 11 31.51 -9.59 -11.04
N THR A 12 31.52 -10.20 -12.23
CA THR A 12 30.95 -9.61 -13.44
C THR A 12 29.42 -9.55 -13.35
N LYS A 13 28.76 -10.55 -12.75
CA LYS A 13 27.30 -10.51 -12.47
C LYS A 13 26.95 -9.47 -11.39
N ARG A 14 27.83 -9.21 -10.42
CA ARG A 14 27.64 -8.13 -9.43
C ARG A 14 27.71 -6.72 -10.02
N LYS A 15 28.39 -6.54 -11.15
CA LYS A 15 28.56 -5.25 -11.84
C LYS A 15 27.48 -4.97 -12.92
N GLN A 16 26.53 -5.88 -13.15
CA GLN A 16 25.38 -5.56 -13.99
C GLN A 16 24.52 -4.52 -13.28
N GLY A 17 24.69 -3.26 -13.68
CA GLY A 17 23.84 -2.15 -13.24
C GLY A 17 22.39 -2.39 -13.66
N LEU A 18 21.45 -1.77 -12.95
CA LEU A 18 20.04 -1.78 -13.34
C LEU A 18 19.89 -1.28 -14.77
N ASN A 19 19.25 -2.07 -15.61
CA ASN A 19 18.86 -1.64 -16.94
C ASN A 19 17.83 -0.50 -16.83
N LYS A 20 17.83 0.47 -17.75
CA LYS A 20 16.88 1.60 -17.73
C LYS A 20 15.41 1.13 -17.67
N LYS A 21 15.08 -0.01 -18.30
CA LYS A 21 13.73 -0.61 -18.22
C LYS A 21 13.39 -1.14 -16.83
N ASP A 22 14.35 -1.80 -16.18
CA ASP A 22 14.16 -2.32 -14.81
C ASP A 22 14.03 -1.18 -13.81
N LEU A 23 14.84 -0.13 -13.97
CA LEU A 23 14.77 1.07 -13.14
C LEU A 23 13.41 1.77 -13.29
N GLY A 24 12.88 1.93 -14.51
CA GLY A 24 11.56 2.51 -14.76
C GLY A 24 10.44 1.70 -14.10
N MET A 25 10.52 0.36 -14.16
CA MET A 25 9.57 -0.53 -13.52
C MET A 25 9.64 -0.43 -11.98
N ILE A 26 10.84 -0.43 -11.41
CA ILE A 26 11.04 -0.29 -9.95
C ILE A 26 10.51 1.07 -9.48
N LEU A 27 10.79 2.14 -10.22
CA LEU A 27 10.30 3.48 -9.89
C LEU A 27 8.77 3.55 -9.94
N GLY A 28 8.15 2.95 -10.97
CA GLY A 28 6.69 2.84 -11.08
C GLY A 28 6.07 2.06 -9.90
N MET A 29 6.69 0.95 -9.49
CA MET A 29 6.26 0.19 -8.31
C MET A 29 6.47 0.98 -7.00
N ALA A 30 7.57 1.73 -6.87
CA ALA A 30 7.83 2.58 -5.72
C ALA A 30 6.82 3.74 -5.61
N LEU A 31 6.46 4.37 -6.72
CA LEU A 31 5.42 5.40 -6.77
C LEU A 31 4.05 4.85 -6.41
N LEU A 32 3.68 3.69 -6.95
CA LEU A 32 2.41 3.02 -6.63
C LEU A 32 2.35 2.65 -5.15
N ALA A 33 3.41 2.05 -4.62
CA ALA A 33 3.49 1.70 -3.19
C ALA A 33 3.42 2.96 -2.30
N GLY A 34 4.15 4.01 -2.65
CA GLY A 34 4.13 5.29 -1.94
C GLY A 34 2.75 5.93 -1.94
N PHE A 35 2.05 5.90 -3.07
CA PHE A 35 0.68 6.40 -3.19
C PHE A 35 -0.30 5.64 -2.28
N VAL A 36 -0.27 4.31 -2.33
CA VAL A 36 -1.15 3.46 -1.52
C VAL A 36 -0.85 3.61 -0.03
N ILE A 37 0.43 3.73 0.36
CA ILE A 37 0.81 4.00 1.76
C ILE A 37 0.42 5.42 2.18
N CYS A 38 0.52 6.41 1.31
CA CYS A 38 0.05 7.77 1.59
C CYS A 38 -1.44 7.77 1.94
N ILE A 39 -2.27 7.03 1.20
CA ILE A 39 -3.70 6.85 1.49
C ILE A 39 -3.87 6.21 2.87
N ASN A 40 -3.22 5.08 3.12
CA ASN A 40 -3.34 4.35 4.39
C ASN A 40 -2.89 5.21 5.60
N SER A 41 -1.77 5.92 5.48
CA SER A 41 -1.30 6.84 6.53
C SER A 41 -2.26 8.01 6.74
N SER A 42 -2.90 8.50 5.67
CA SER A 42 -3.92 9.53 5.76
C SER A 42 -5.15 9.08 6.53
N ILE A 43 -5.58 7.82 6.36
CA ILE A 43 -6.68 7.21 7.12
C ILE A 43 -6.30 7.15 8.60
N SER A 44 -5.11 6.66 8.93
CA SER A 44 -4.65 6.56 10.31
C SER A 44 -4.62 7.92 11.02
N LEU A 45 -4.34 9.00 10.31
CA LEU A 45 -4.38 10.37 10.85
C LEU A 45 -5.80 10.93 10.97
N ARG A 46 -6.75 10.47 10.16
CA ARG A 46 -8.11 11.01 10.08
C ARG A 46 -9.13 10.23 10.90
N VAL A 47 -8.99 8.92 11.07
CA VAL A 47 -9.93 8.09 11.83
C VAL A 47 -10.16 8.62 13.24
N PRO A 48 -9.15 9.05 14.02
CA PRO A 48 -9.36 9.61 15.34
C PRO A 48 -10.20 10.90 15.38
N LEU A 49 -10.28 11.61 14.26
CA LEU A 49 -11.02 12.85 14.09
C LEU A 49 -12.38 12.65 13.42
N PHE A 50 -12.71 11.40 13.09
CA PHE A 50 -13.95 11.08 12.38
C PHE A 50 -15.17 11.32 13.27
N GLN A 51 -16.24 11.87 12.68
CA GLN A 51 -17.50 12.08 13.39
C GLN A 51 -18.54 11.10 12.85
N VAL A 52 -19.09 10.28 13.75
CA VAL A 52 -20.18 9.36 13.46
C VAL A 52 -21.44 9.89 14.17
N ALA A 53 -22.52 10.06 13.42
CA ALA A 53 -23.80 10.58 13.95
C ALA A 53 -23.64 11.92 14.70
N GLY A 54 -22.73 12.80 14.25
CA GLY A 54 -22.48 14.12 14.84
C GLY A 54 -21.63 14.10 16.12
N LYS A 55 -21.12 12.94 16.53
CA LYS A 55 -20.20 12.80 17.67
C LYS A 55 -18.83 12.33 17.20
N THR A 56 -17.77 12.89 17.77
CA THR A 56 -16.41 12.41 17.56
C THR A 56 -16.28 10.98 18.11
N ILE A 57 -15.63 10.11 17.34
CA ILE A 57 -15.37 8.72 17.75
C ILE A 57 -14.49 8.75 19.00
N GLU A 58 -14.85 7.94 20.00
CA GLU A 58 -14.03 7.80 21.20
C GLU A 58 -12.65 7.21 20.87
N SER A 59 -11.64 7.60 21.64
CA SER A 59 -10.26 7.17 21.45
C SER A 59 -10.12 5.65 21.41
N GLY A 60 -10.85 4.92 22.24
CA GLY A 60 -10.88 3.45 22.25
C GLY A 60 -11.46 2.85 20.96
N GLN A 61 -12.52 3.44 20.43
CA GLN A 61 -13.14 3.00 19.17
C GLN A 61 -12.22 3.27 17.96
N SER A 62 -11.55 4.42 17.94
CA SER A 62 -10.55 4.73 16.89
C SER A 62 -9.40 3.73 16.89
N ALA A 63 -8.88 3.41 18.08
CA ALA A 63 -7.82 2.42 18.24
C ALA A 63 -8.27 1.03 17.76
N LEU A 64 -9.51 0.63 18.07
CA LEU A 64 -10.09 -0.63 17.61
C LEU A 64 -10.19 -0.68 16.09
N VAL A 65 -10.70 0.38 15.45
CA VAL A 65 -10.81 0.48 13.98
C VAL A 65 -9.44 0.31 13.33
N LEU A 66 -8.44 1.06 13.79
CA LEU A 66 -7.08 1.00 13.24
C LEU A 66 -6.39 -0.36 13.51
N SER A 67 -6.63 -0.95 14.67
CA SER A 67 -6.10 -2.28 15.00
C SER A 67 -6.68 -3.37 14.10
N LEU A 68 -7.99 -3.32 13.83
CA LEU A 68 -8.64 -4.25 12.91
C LEU A 68 -8.14 -4.05 11.48
N GLU A 69 -7.97 -2.81 11.03
CA GLU A 69 -7.42 -2.48 9.72
C GLU A 69 -6.02 -3.08 9.54
N GLN A 70 -5.14 -2.94 10.51
CA GLN A 70 -3.79 -3.51 10.44
C GLN A 70 -3.81 -5.04 10.60
N GLY A 71 -4.62 -5.56 11.51
CA GLY A 71 -4.73 -7.00 11.78
C GLY A 71 -5.21 -7.80 10.59
N ILE A 72 -6.16 -7.28 9.81
CA ILE A 72 -6.68 -7.95 8.61
C ILE A 72 -5.62 -8.09 7.51
N GLY A 73 -4.56 -7.28 7.55
CA GLY A 73 -3.42 -7.41 6.66
C GLY A 73 -2.73 -8.77 6.73
N ILE A 74 -2.73 -9.41 7.90
CA ILE A 74 -2.21 -10.78 8.07
C ILE A 74 -3.05 -11.77 7.26
N VAL A 75 -4.38 -11.65 7.35
CA VAL A 75 -5.31 -12.51 6.60
C VAL A 75 -5.15 -12.28 5.09
N ALA A 76 -4.95 -11.03 4.66
CA ALA A 76 -4.68 -10.68 3.27
C ALA A 76 -3.40 -11.37 2.76
N GLY A 77 -2.33 -11.36 3.55
CA GLY A 77 -1.07 -12.05 3.23
C GLY A 77 -1.25 -13.57 3.08
N LEU A 78 -1.97 -14.20 4.01
CA LEU A 78 -2.26 -15.64 3.95
C LEU A 78 -3.14 -16.02 2.75
N SER A 79 -4.11 -15.17 2.40
CA SER A 79 -5.03 -15.39 1.28
C SER A 79 -4.39 -15.09 -0.08
N PHE A 80 -3.25 -14.42 -0.10
CA PHE A 80 -2.61 -13.92 -1.33
C PHE A 80 -2.30 -15.02 -2.35
N ALA A 81 -1.80 -16.19 -1.91
CA ALA A 81 -1.47 -17.30 -2.79
C ALA A 81 -2.69 -17.81 -3.57
N SER A 82 -3.85 -17.89 -2.90
CA SER A 82 -5.11 -18.28 -3.53
C SER A 82 -5.62 -17.20 -4.49
N LEU A 83 -5.52 -15.93 -4.10
CA LEU A 83 -5.96 -14.79 -4.91
C LEU A 83 -5.17 -14.67 -6.21
N ILE A 84 -3.83 -14.78 -6.16
CA ILE A 84 -2.98 -14.66 -7.35
C ILE A 84 -3.18 -15.85 -8.29
N GLY A 85 -3.43 -17.05 -7.75
CA GLY A 85 -3.74 -18.23 -8.53
C GLY A 85 -5.02 -18.10 -9.37
N HIS A 86 -6.03 -17.43 -8.83
CA HIS A 86 -7.33 -17.26 -9.47
C HIS A 86 -7.38 -16.07 -10.44
N PHE A 87 -6.87 -14.91 -10.05
CA PHE A 87 -7.00 -13.65 -10.80
C PHE A 87 -5.78 -13.28 -11.66
N LYS A 88 -4.63 -13.91 -11.44
CA LYS A 88 -3.37 -13.68 -12.20
C LYS A 88 -3.08 -12.18 -12.44
N ASN A 89 -2.98 -11.77 -13.69
CA ASN A 89 -2.63 -10.40 -14.08
C ASN A 89 -3.72 -9.35 -13.80
N ARG A 90 -4.97 -9.76 -13.57
CA ARG A 90 -6.09 -8.85 -13.31
C ARG A 90 -6.26 -8.51 -11.84
N LEU A 91 -5.50 -9.17 -10.94
CA LEU A 91 -5.64 -8.99 -9.51
C LEU A 91 -5.41 -7.54 -9.08
N LEU A 92 -4.36 -6.88 -9.58
CA LEU A 92 -4.02 -5.50 -9.20
C LEU A 92 -5.15 -4.49 -9.49
N PRO A 93 -5.71 -4.39 -10.73
CA PRO A 93 -6.80 -3.43 -10.99
C PRO A 93 -8.07 -3.76 -10.20
N ILE A 94 -8.38 -5.03 -9.98
CA ILE A 94 -9.55 -5.44 -9.19
C ILE A 94 -9.38 -4.98 -7.73
N VAL A 95 -8.23 -5.23 -7.13
CA VAL A 95 -7.94 -4.86 -5.74
C VAL A 95 -7.92 -3.35 -5.57
N MET A 96 -7.36 -2.60 -6.53
CA MET A 96 -7.38 -1.13 -6.52
C MET A 96 -8.80 -0.57 -6.61
N PHE A 97 -9.65 -1.16 -7.46
CA PHE A 97 -11.06 -0.78 -7.55
C PHE A 97 -11.81 -1.05 -6.23
N LEU A 98 -11.62 -2.23 -5.63
CA LEU A 98 -12.24 -2.59 -4.36
C LEU A 98 -11.74 -1.70 -3.21
N LEU A 99 -10.45 -1.33 -3.22
CA LEU A 99 -9.90 -0.36 -2.27
C LEU A 99 -10.63 1.00 -2.40
N ALA A 100 -10.83 1.48 -3.62
CA ALA A 100 -11.56 2.73 -3.86
C ALA A 100 -13.01 2.65 -3.37
N VAL A 101 -13.70 1.51 -3.57
CA VAL A 101 -15.06 1.28 -3.05
C VAL A 101 -15.08 1.31 -1.52
N CYS A 102 -14.09 0.70 -0.85
CA CYS A 102 -14.00 0.74 0.61
C CYS A 102 -13.72 2.16 1.14
N LEU A 103 -12.86 2.93 0.45
CA LEU A 103 -12.62 4.35 0.78
C LEU A 103 -13.89 5.19 0.64
N PHE A 104 -14.66 4.96 -0.43
CA PHE A 104 -15.97 5.59 -0.59
C PHE A 104 -16.91 5.20 0.56
N GLY A 105 -16.95 3.92 0.94
CA GLY A 105 -17.73 3.44 2.08
C GLY A 105 -17.36 4.15 3.39
N MET A 106 -16.06 4.40 3.63
CA MET A 106 -15.61 5.19 4.79
C MET A 106 -16.09 6.64 4.73
N SER A 107 -16.11 7.24 3.53
CA SER A 107 -16.55 8.63 3.34
C SER A 107 -18.03 8.84 3.67
N VAL A 108 -18.89 7.86 3.35
CA VAL A 108 -20.33 7.92 3.58
C VAL A 108 -20.76 7.21 4.89
N ALA A 109 -19.83 6.75 5.68
CA ALA A 109 -20.12 6.03 6.90
C ALA A 109 -20.88 6.90 7.92
N SER A 110 -22.15 6.57 8.15
CA SER A 110 -23.01 7.24 9.13
C SER A 110 -23.01 6.56 10.49
N ASN A 111 -22.52 5.32 10.56
CA ASN A 111 -22.51 4.47 11.74
C ASN A 111 -21.17 3.78 11.95
N LEU A 112 -20.81 3.53 13.21
CA LEU A 112 -19.57 2.84 13.59
C LEU A 112 -19.40 1.47 12.89
N PRO A 113 -20.43 0.59 12.79
CA PRO A 113 -20.29 -0.69 12.08
C PRO A 113 -19.90 -0.55 10.61
N ILE A 114 -20.46 0.44 9.90
CA ILE A 114 -20.12 0.69 8.48
C ILE A 114 -18.67 1.17 8.38
N LEU A 115 -18.25 2.03 9.30
CA LEU A 115 -16.86 2.50 9.35
C LEU A 115 -15.89 1.35 9.59
N ILE A 116 -16.17 0.46 10.54
CA ILE A 116 -15.35 -0.72 10.85
C ILE A 116 -15.28 -1.64 9.62
N LEU A 117 -16.41 -1.95 8.99
CA LEU A 117 -16.45 -2.84 7.83
C LEU A 117 -15.65 -2.27 6.66
N SER A 118 -15.80 -0.98 6.39
CA SER A 118 -15.04 -0.29 5.33
C SER A 118 -13.54 -0.24 5.64
N SER A 119 -13.16 0.02 6.90
CA SER A 119 -11.76 0.05 7.33
C SER A 119 -11.10 -1.34 7.22
N VAL A 120 -11.79 -2.40 7.62
CA VAL A 120 -11.33 -3.79 7.44
C VAL A 120 -11.11 -4.09 5.95
N GLY A 121 -12.03 -3.65 5.08
CA GLY A 121 -11.86 -3.76 3.63
C GLY A 121 -10.63 -3.01 3.13
N VAL A 122 -10.42 -1.77 3.57
CA VAL A 122 -9.23 -0.98 3.22
C VAL A 122 -7.97 -1.71 3.65
N GLY A 123 -7.87 -2.18 4.90
CA GLY A 123 -6.70 -2.91 5.40
C GLY A 123 -6.40 -4.18 4.59
N PHE A 124 -7.43 -4.95 4.23
CA PHE A 124 -7.28 -6.14 3.40
C PHE A 124 -6.74 -5.83 1.99
N PHE A 125 -7.38 -4.89 1.29
CA PHE A 125 -6.99 -4.56 -0.09
C PHE A 125 -5.67 -3.80 -0.14
N TYR A 126 -5.40 -2.89 0.77
CA TYR A 126 -4.12 -2.21 0.92
C TYR A 126 -2.97 -3.20 1.07
N SER A 127 -3.07 -4.14 2.02
CA SER A 127 -2.05 -5.16 2.25
C SER A 127 -1.87 -6.08 1.04
N THR A 128 -2.97 -6.42 0.35
CA THR A 128 -2.93 -7.19 -0.89
C THR A 128 -2.18 -6.46 -2.00
N VAL A 129 -2.38 -5.15 -2.18
CA VAL A 129 -1.64 -4.35 -3.18
C VAL A 129 -0.14 -4.37 -2.90
N LEU A 130 0.27 -4.14 -1.65
CA LEU A 130 1.68 -4.19 -1.28
C LEU A 130 2.29 -5.57 -1.54
N THR A 131 1.58 -6.63 -1.18
CA THR A 131 2.02 -8.01 -1.44
C THR A 131 2.17 -8.28 -2.95
N ILE A 132 1.25 -7.78 -3.80
CA ILE A 132 1.37 -7.87 -5.26
C ILE A 132 2.63 -7.15 -5.75
N ILE A 133 2.91 -5.95 -5.24
CA ILE A 133 4.08 -5.15 -5.64
C ILE A 133 5.37 -5.92 -5.33
N PHE A 134 5.52 -6.41 -4.10
CA PHE A 134 6.72 -7.16 -3.71
C PHE A 134 6.84 -8.51 -4.42
N ASN A 135 5.72 -9.21 -4.65
CA ASN A 135 5.73 -10.45 -5.43
C ASN A 135 6.19 -10.20 -6.87
N ARG A 136 5.62 -9.21 -7.56
CA ARG A 136 6.05 -8.85 -8.93
C ARG A 136 7.49 -8.39 -9.00
N LEU A 137 7.97 -7.70 -7.96
CA LEU A 137 9.37 -7.28 -7.86
C LEU A 137 10.28 -8.51 -7.82
N SER A 138 9.95 -9.51 -6.98
CA SER A 138 10.73 -10.73 -6.84
C SER A 138 10.71 -11.63 -8.08
N GLU A 139 9.62 -11.61 -8.85
CA GLU A 139 9.50 -12.38 -10.09
C GLU A 139 10.29 -11.77 -11.27
N ARG A 140 10.39 -10.44 -11.32
CA ARG A 140 10.94 -9.73 -12.48
C ARG A 140 12.38 -9.29 -12.32
N ILE A 141 12.85 -9.12 -11.09
CA ILE A 141 14.18 -8.61 -10.80
C ILE A 141 15.13 -9.76 -10.46
N ALA A 142 16.33 -9.74 -11.03
CA ALA A 142 17.35 -10.73 -10.71
C ALA A 142 17.72 -10.70 -9.22
N ARG A 143 17.94 -11.88 -8.61
CA ARG A 143 18.20 -12.02 -7.15
C ARG A 143 19.31 -11.12 -6.62
N ASN A 144 20.36 -10.87 -7.41
CA ASN A 144 21.46 -9.99 -7.04
C ASN A 144 21.08 -8.50 -6.97
N LEU A 145 20.01 -8.08 -7.62
CA LEU A 145 19.50 -6.70 -7.66
C LEU A 145 18.24 -6.52 -6.80
N LEU A 146 17.65 -7.62 -6.34
CA LEU A 146 16.38 -7.61 -5.60
C LEU A 146 16.46 -6.74 -4.33
N ASN A 147 17.55 -6.84 -3.56
CA ASN A 147 17.74 -6.02 -2.36
C ASN A 147 17.74 -4.53 -2.66
N LYS A 148 18.40 -4.11 -3.75
CA LYS A 148 18.38 -2.70 -4.18
C LYS A 148 17.00 -2.27 -4.66
N ALA A 149 16.33 -3.10 -5.43
CA ALA A 149 14.98 -2.84 -5.91
C ALA A 149 13.97 -2.72 -4.77
N THR A 150 14.05 -3.62 -3.78
CA THR A 150 13.23 -3.56 -2.57
C THR A 150 13.51 -2.28 -1.77
N ALA A 151 14.78 -1.87 -1.64
CA ALA A 151 15.14 -0.63 -0.96
C ALA A 151 14.51 0.61 -1.63
N TYR A 152 14.47 0.67 -2.97
CA TYR A 152 13.80 1.77 -3.69
C TYR A 152 12.28 1.77 -3.47
N VAL A 153 11.63 0.60 -3.45
CA VAL A 153 10.20 0.50 -3.15
C VAL A 153 9.92 0.93 -1.71
N LEU A 154 10.72 0.49 -0.74
CA LEU A 154 10.59 0.92 0.67
C LEU A 154 10.84 2.43 0.84
N LEU A 155 11.77 3.00 0.07
CA LEU A 155 11.96 4.45 0.05
C LEU A 155 10.68 5.17 -0.43
N GLY A 156 10.05 4.67 -1.51
CA GLY A 156 8.76 5.17 -1.98
C GLY A 156 7.68 5.07 -0.90
N CYS A 157 7.62 3.95 -0.17
CA CYS A 157 6.71 3.74 0.95
C CYS A 157 6.90 4.80 2.06
N ASN A 158 8.15 5.03 2.48
CA ASN A 158 8.47 6.00 3.52
C ASN A 158 8.17 7.43 3.07
N LEU A 159 8.46 7.78 1.81
CA LEU A 159 8.09 9.07 1.25
C LEU A 159 6.57 9.26 1.21
N GLY A 160 5.81 8.23 0.81
CA GLY A 160 4.35 8.25 0.84
C GLY A 160 3.79 8.54 2.22
N SER A 161 4.31 7.85 3.24
CA SER A 161 3.91 8.07 4.64
C SER A 161 4.28 9.49 5.11
N ALA A 162 5.50 9.96 4.83
CA ALA A 162 5.96 11.30 5.22
C ALA A 162 5.18 12.43 4.52
N LEU A 163 4.72 12.20 3.29
CA LEU A 163 3.95 13.19 2.51
C LEU A 163 2.47 13.22 2.92
N SER A 164 1.94 12.18 3.58
CA SER A 164 0.51 12.07 3.88
C SER A 164 -0.07 13.29 4.62
N PRO A 165 0.54 13.88 5.66
CA PRO A 165 -0.02 15.05 6.32
C PRO A 165 -0.06 16.29 5.41
N TYR A 166 0.89 16.43 4.48
CA TYR A 166 0.90 17.54 3.51
C TYR A 166 -0.19 17.37 2.47
N VAL A 167 -0.39 16.15 1.97
CA VAL A 167 -1.48 15.81 1.05
C VAL A 167 -2.83 16.08 1.71
N LEU A 168 -3.04 15.65 2.96
CA LEU A 168 -4.25 15.94 3.72
C LEU A 168 -4.49 17.45 3.87
N LYS A 169 -3.44 18.23 4.12
CA LYS A 169 -3.55 19.69 4.22
C LYS A 169 -3.99 20.31 2.88
N LEU A 170 -3.42 19.85 1.78
CA LEU A 170 -3.81 20.31 0.43
C LEU A 170 -5.28 19.94 0.11
N LEU A 171 -5.69 18.72 0.42
CA LEU A 171 -7.07 18.28 0.21
C LEU A 171 -8.05 19.06 1.07
N ALA A 172 -7.69 19.43 2.30
CA ALA A 172 -8.51 20.26 3.18
C ALA A 172 -8.70 21.70 2.65
N LEU A 173 -7.78 22.19 1.82
CA LEU A 173 -7.94 23.50 1.14
C LEU A 173 -8.95 23.42 0.00
N VAL A 174 -9.05 22.27 -0.66
CA VAL A 174 -9.98 22.06 -1.80
C VAL A 174 -11.38 21.74 -1.30
N SER A 175 -11.51 20.97 -0.22
CA SER A 175 -12.80 20.60 0.36
C SER A 175 -12.76 20.69 1.88
N PRO A 176 -13.48 21.65 2.47
CA PRO A 176 -13.56 21.80 3.93
C PRO A 176 -14.37 20.70 4.61
N SER A 177 -15.16 19.92 3.86
CA SER A 177 -15.95 18.82 4.41
C SER A 177 -15.07 17.60 4.70
N PHE A 178 -15.11 17.13 5.94
CA PHE A 178 -14.31 16.02 6.45
C PHE A 178 -14.52 14.71 5.68
N SER A 179 -15.75 14.46 5.22
CA SER A 179 -16.14 13.26 4.47
C SER A 179 -15.53 13.20 3.07
N TRP A 180 -15.39 14.35 2.42
CA TRP A 180 -14.90 14.42 1.04
C TRP A 180 -13.40 14.17 0.89
N ILE A 181 -12.64 14.28 1.99
CA ILE A 181 -11.19 14.06 1.96
C ILE A 181 -10.83 12.59 1.70
N PHE A 182 -11.76 11.65 1.95
CA PHE A 182 -11.59 10.25 1.58
C PHE A 182 -11.98 9.94 0.12
N LEU A 183 -12.63 10.89 -0.56
CA LEU A 183 -13.06 10.77 -1.94
C LEU A 183 -12.10 11.41 -2.95
N ALA A 184 -11.29 12.36 -2.51
CA ALA A 184 -10.33 13.07 -3.35
C ALA A 184 -8.99 12.35 -3.43
#